data_bd15f5e7a10dd842de67f24d3dd16673
#
_entry.id   bd15f5e7a10dd842de67f24d3dd16673
#
_cell.length_a   1.000
_cell.length_b   1.000
_cell.length_c   1.000
_cell.angle_alpha   90.00
_cell.angle_beta   90.00
_cell.angle_gamma   90.00
#
_symmetry.space_group_name_H-M   'P 1'
#
loop_
_entity.id
_entity.type
_entity.pdbx_description
1 polymer ?
#
loop_
_entity_poly.entity_id
_entity_poly.type
_entity_poly.pdbx_seq_one_letter_code
_entity_poly.pdbx_strand_id
1 'polypeptide(L)'
;LTAPFLNKLAKEELEKSDLKGKPGIEVKALPFYAGNKFYLFYYKVYSDVRMVAAPPSSVGKFGGETDNWMWPRHTGDFSMFRIYADKNGEPAEYSQDNVPLQTPKYLSISIKGLQENDYAMIMGFPGRTSRYLTRSEVKERMEADNQAMIDMRGVRLDVLRKYMNASDKTRIQYANKFAGSSNYWKNSIGMNKAIIDNDVLGTKAEQEKKFAEFAKGKPEYEGVVDKIDGIIAKRKPVSRQLEYLYEALSGAIEFGSPYMVMDNIKTALEERNDSLLTASKAQLEEVFNSIHNKDYDHEVDRAVAKAILPALAQKLKPEELPTFYLTIRDKYKGDYNVFVDDLYDNSILANRTNFDKFMKKPTVKAIEKDPATAYSRSKLEKLNAVIMENRALSNDLDLLYKAYIRGLGEMKLPVPSYPDANFTLRLTYGNVKSYSPRDAVPVSYTHLTLPTIA
;
A
#
# COMPACT_ATOMS: atom_id res chain seq x y z
N LEU A 1 12.38 -3.33 -19.54
CA LEU A 1 12.38 -1.88 -19.78
C LEU A 1 12.16 -1.16 -18.47
N THR A 2 13.07 -0.26 -18.11
CA THR A 2 13.00 0.51 -16.86
C THR A 2 12.07 1.71 -16.98
N ALA A 3 11.50 2.17 -15.86
CA ALA A 3 10.64 3.35 -15.85
C ALA A 3 11.33 4.61 -16.44
N PRO A 4 12.62 4.91 -16.16
CA PRO A 4 13.31 6.02 -16.82
C PRO A 4 13.36 5.88 -18.34
N PHE A 5 13.60 4.68 -18.87
CA PHE A 5 13.60 4.44 -20.31
C PHE A 5 12.22 4.66 -20.94
N LEU A 6 11.16 4.15 -20.29
CA LEU A 6 9.78 4.35 -20.77
C LEU A 6 9.37 5.82 -20.75
N ASN A 7 9.77 6.56 -19.71
CA ASN A 7 9.53 8.00 -19.63
C ASN A 7 10.28 8.79 -20.71
N LYS A 8 11.52 8.38 -21.04
CA LYS A 8 12.28 8.98 -22.13
C LYS A 8 11.59 8.72 -23.48
N LEU A 9 11.22 7.48 -23.75
CA LEU A 9 10.50 7.10 -24.97
C LEU A 9 9.19 7.88 -25.12
N ALA A 10 8.40 8.00 -24.04
CA ALA A 10 7.15 8.74 -24.05
C ALA A 10 7.36 10.22 -24.43
N LYS A 11 8.42 10.86 -23.89
CA LYS A 11 8.77 12.24 -24.23
C LYS A 11 9.21 12.37 -25.69
N GLU A 12 10.03 11.45 -26.19
CA GLU A 12 10.47 11.45 -27.59
C GLU A 12 9.30 11.30 -28.57
N GLU A 13 8.30 10.51 -28.22
CA GLU A 13 7.07 10.34 -29.03
C GLU A 13 6.18 11.59 -28.96
N LEU A 14 6.10 12.27 -27.81
CA LEU A 14 5.39 13.55 -27.71
C LEU A 14 6.03 14.61 -28.59
N GLU A 15 7.38 14.70 -28.63
CA GLU A 15 8.10 15.65 -29.47
C GLU A 15 7.85 15.48 -30.98
N LYS A 16 7.47 14.27 -31.41
CA LYS A 16 7.14 13.94 -32.82
C LYS A 16 5.65 14.13 -33.12
N SER A 17 4.82 14.34 -32.11
CA SER A 17 3.36 14.42 -32.27
C SER A 17 2.87 15.83 -32.54
N ASP A 18 1.65 15.95 -33.06
CA ASP A 18 0.93 17.21 -33.24
C ASP A 18 0.41 17.81 -31.91
N LEU A 19 0.66 17.14 -30.80
CA LEU A 19 0.35 17.56 -29.44
C LEU A 19 1.51 18.29 -28.74
N LYS A 20 2.67 18.32 -29.37
CA LYS A 20 3.86 19.01 -28.84
C LYS A 20 3.54 20.47 -28.52
N GLY A 21 3.88 20.89 -27.31
CA GLY A 21 3.72 22.28 -26.87
C GLY A 21 2.29 22.71 -26.57
N LYS A 22 1.29 21.84 -26.72
CA LYS A 22 -0.07 22.14 -26.30
C LYS A 22 -0.20 22.14 -24.78
N PRO A 23 -0.98 23.06 -24.18
CA PRO A 23 -1.11 23.18 -22.73
C PRO A 23 -1.70 21.90 -22.11
N GLY A 24 -1.17 21.51 -20.95
CA GLY A 24 -1.67 20.40 -20.15
C GLY A 24 -1.48 19.01 -20.77
N ILE A 25 -0.69 18.85 -21.86
CA ILE A 25 -0.46 17.54 -22.44
C ILE A 25 0.65 16.81 -21.69
N GLU A 26 0.31 15.63 -21.20
CA GLU A 26 1.23 14.65 -20.63
C GLU A 26 1.18 13.37 -21.44
N VAL A 27 2.33 12.69 -21.59
CA VAL A 27 2.40 11.37 -22.20
C VAL A 27 3.04 10.37 -21.25
N LYS A 28 2.47 9.18 -21.16
CA LYS A 28 2.96 8.08 -20.32
C LYS A 28 3.02 6.78 -21.13
N ALA A 29 4.15 6.08 -21.06
CA ALA A 29 4.29 4.74 -21.60
C ALA A 29 4.06 3.73 -20.47
N LEU A 30 3.00 2.94 -20.55
CA LEU A 30 2.61 2.00 -19.50
C LEU A 30 2.73 0.56 -19.97
N PRO A 31 3.29 -0.34 -19.12
CA PRO A 31 3.36 -1.76 -19.41
C PRO A 31 2.03 -2.44 -19.13
N PHE A 32 1.70 -3.41 -19.97
CA PHE A 32 0.56 -4.30 -19.84
C PHE A 32 1.01 -5.75 -19.99
N TYR A 33 0.30 -6.70 -19.38
CA TYR A 33 0.61 -8.13 -19.44
C TYR A 33 2.06 -8.43 -19.03
N ALA A 34 2.48 -7.90 -17.87
CA ALA A 34 3.86 -7.99 -17.36
C ALA A 34 4.92 -7.49 -18.37
N GLY A 35 4.62 -6.44 -19.14
CA GLY A 35 5.54 -5.87 -20.12
C GLY A 35 5.62 -6.64 -21.44
N ASN A 36 4.63 -7.49 -21.74
CA ASN A 36 4.49 -8.09 -23.08
C ASN A 36 3.92 -7.11 -24.12
N LYS A 37 3.20 -6.08 -23.64
CA LYS A 37 2.68 -4.99 -24.46
C LYS A 37 2.93 -3.66 -23.76
N PHE A 38 3.10 -2.60 -24.54
CA PHE A 38 3.23 -1.24 -24.04
C PHE A 38 2.27 -0.36 -24.80
N TYR A 39 1.65 0.58 -24.09
CA TYR A 39 0.77 1.58 -24.69
C TYR A 39 1.22 2.97 -24.31
N LEU A 40 1.15 3.89 -25.25
CA LEU A 40 1.33 5.32 -25.01
C LEU A 40 -0.04 5.94 -24.74
N PHE A 41 -0.15 6.61 -23.61
CA PHE A 41 -1.33 7.34 -23.20
C PHE A 41 -1.03 8.83 -23.28
N TYR A 42 -1.82 9.54 -24.05
CA TYR A 42 -1.80 11.00 -24.15
C TYR A 42 -2.93 11.54 -23.29
N TYR A 43 -2.60 12.30 -22.27
CA TYR A 43 -3.54 12.91 -21.35
C TYR A 43 -3.61 14.41 -21.61
N LYS A 44 -4.80 15.01 -21.56
CA LYS A 44 -5.00 16.44 -21.36
C LYS A 44 -5.36 16.63 -19.89
N VAL A 45 -4.46 17.25 -19.13
CA VAL A 45 -4.52 17.38 -17.67
C VAL A 45 -5.03 18.75 -17.32
N TYR A 46 -6.06 18.82 -16.49
CA TYR A 46 -6.62 20.03 -15.93
C TYR A 46 -6.29 20.09 -14.44
N SER A 47 -5.65 21.16 -13.98
CA SER A 47 -5.20 21.33 -12.59
C SER A 47 -6.20 22.10 -11.72
N ASP A 48 -7.05 22.95 -12.31
CA ASP A 48 -8.08 23.68 -11.56
C ASP A 48 -9.34 22.81 -11.37
N VAL A 49 -9.34 22.02 -10.28
CA VAL A 49 -10.44 21.12 -9.92
C VAL A 49 -11.01 21.54 -8.57
N ARG A 50 -12.31 21.87 -8.54
CA ARG A 50 -12.98 22.41 -7.36
C ARG A 50 -14.05 21.45 -6.87
N MET A 51 -14.09 21.24 -5.54
CA MET A 51 -15.11 20.43 -4.89
C MET A 51 -16.48 21.09 -5.00
N VAL A 52 -17.48 20.32 -5.40
CA VAL A 52 -18.88 20.77 -5.48
C VAL A 52 -19.68 20.23 -4.31
N ALA A 53 -19.65 18.92 -4.09
CA ALA A 53 -20.41 18.28 -3.04
C ALA A 53 -19.82 16.91 -2.66
N ALA A 54 -20.08 16.50 -1.41
CA ALA A 54 -19.92 15.14 -0.92
C ALA A 54 -21.07 14.86 0.07
N PRO A 55 -21.49 13.61 0.25
CA PRO A 55 -22.50 13.29 1.24
C PRO A 55 -21.96 13.46 2.66
N PRO A 56 -22.81 13.66 3.68
CA PRO A 56 -22.39 13.65 5.06
C PRO A 56 -21.81 12.27 5.43
N SER A 57 -20.95 12.21 6.45
CA SER A 57 -20.27 10.97 6.88
C SER A 57 -21.26 9.85 7.25
N SER A 58 -22.47 10.21 7.72
CA SER A 58 -23.54 9.24 8.01
C SER A 58 -24.05 8.48 6.78
N VAL A 59 -23.83 9.02 5.59
CA VAL A 59 -24.16 8.41 4.30
C VAL A 59 -22.89 7.85 3.64
N GLY A 60 -21.83 8.69 3.52
CA GLY A 60 -20.59 8.33 2.86
C GLY A 60 -19.77 7.24 3.56
N LYS A 61 -19.98 7.07 4.87
CA LYS A 61 -19.38 5.98 5.68
C LYS A 61 -20.44 5.14 6.40
N PHE A 62 -21.62 5.00 5.80
CA PHE A 62 -22.68 4.15 6.38
C PHE A 62 -22.17 2.72 6.59
N GLY A 63 -22.42 2.17 7.80
CA GLY A 63 -21.87 0.88 8.22
C GLY A 63 -20.40 0.92 8.67
N GLY A 64 -19.71 2.03 8.48
CA GLY A 64 -18.32 2.26 8.94
C GLY A 64 -17.35 1.14 8.55
N GLU A 65 -16.43 0.82 9.47
CA GLU A 65 -15.45 -0.25 9.24
C GLU A 65 -16.09 -1.65 9.31
N THR A 66 -17.28 -1.80 9.94
CA THR A 66 -18.00 -3.08 10.00
C THR A 66 -18.37 -3.57 8.61
N ASP A 67 -18.87 -2.70 7.75
CA ASP A 67 -19.30 -3.04 6.40
C ASP A 67 -18.17 -2.99 5.36
N ASN A 68 -16.98 -2.51 5.73
CA ASN A 68 -15.86 -2.49 4.80
C ASN A 68 -15.45 -3.90 4.39
N TRP A 69 -15.26 -4.16 3.10
CA TRP A 69 -15.03 -5.47 2.48
C TRP A 69 -16.16 -6.48 2.73
N MET A 70 -17.33 -5.99 3.10
CA MET A 70 -18.53 -6.81 3.25
C MET A 70 -19.52 -6.51 2.12
N TRP A 71 -20.32 -7.48 1.79
CA TRP A 71 -21.38 -7.38 0.80
C TRP A 71 -22.67 -7.99 1.39
N PRO A 72 -23.85 -7.41 1.16
CA PRO A 72 -24.14 -6.19 0.38
C PRO A 72 -23.71 -4.89 1.07
N ARG A 73 -23.51 -3.83 0.26
CA ARG A 73 -23.08 -2.51 0.73
C ARG A 73 -24.21 -1.50 0.58
N HIS A 74 -24.36 -0.65 1.61
CA HIS A 74 -25.35 0.43 1.63
C HIS A 74 -24.70 1.81 1.78
N THR A 75 -23.39 1.88 1.61
CA THR A 75 -22.61 3.11 1.71
C THR A 75 -22.82 4.00 0.47
N GLY A 76 -23.16 5.27 0.67
CA GLY A 76 -23.23 6.26 -0.39
C GLY A 76 -21.91 7.05 -0.50
N ASP A 77 -20.81 6.35 -0.84
CA ASP A 77 -19.47 6.94 -0.94
C ASP A 77 -19.26 7.55 -2.33
N PHE A 78 -19.58 8.84 -2.44
CA PHE A 78 -19.35 9.60 -3.67
C PHE A 78 -18.90 11.02 -3.37
N SER A 79 -18.31 11.68 -4.37
CA SER A 79 -18.00 13.10 -4.35
C SER A 79 -18.16 13.70 -5.74
N MET A 80 -18.48 14.98 -5.79
CA MET A 80 -18.64 15.73 -7.03
C MET A 80 -17.58 16.82 -7.09
N PHE A 81 -16.88 16.89 -8.21
CA PHE A 81 -15.90 17.92 -8.52
C PHE A 81 -16.27 18.58 -9.83
N ARG A 82 -15.88 19.85 -9.98
CA ARG A 82 -16.01 20.59 -11.23
C ARG A 82 -14.63 21.00 -11.72
N ILE A 83 -14.36 20.70 -12.97
CA ILE A 83 -13.14 21.09 -13.66
C ILE A 83 -13.34 22.49 -14.21
N TYR A 84 -12.35 23.34 -14.02
CA TYR A 84 -12.26 24.68 -14.57
C TYR A 84 -11.13 24.77 -15.60
N ALA A 85 -11.31 25.62 -16.56
CA ALA A 85 -10.39 25.89 -17.66
C ALA A 85 -10.29 27.39 -17.92
N ASP A 86 -9.39 27.82 -18.76
CA ASP A 86 -9.39 29.17 -19.27
C ASP A 86 -10.65 29.45 -20.12
N LYS A 87 -10.81 30.68 -20.58
CA LYS A 87 -11.98 31.11 -21.39
C LYS A 87 -12.08 30.39 -22.74
N ASN A 88 -11.00 29.76 -23.20
CA ASN A 88 -10.93 28.99 -24.45
C ASN A 88 -11.14 27.49 -24.21
N GLY A 89 -11.32 27.05 -22.98
CA GLY A 89 -11.44 25.63 -22.61
C GLY A 89 -10.09 24.89 -22.50
N GLU A 90 -8.97 25.62 -22.45
CA GLU A 90 -7.65 25.04 -22.30
C GLU A 90 -7.26 24.90 -20.82
N PRO A 91 -6.42 23.89 -20.49
CA PRO A 91 -5.88 23.71 -19.13
C PRO A 91 -5.16 24.97 -18.64
N ALA A 92 -5.46 25.38 -17.43
CA ALA A 92 -4.84 26.52 -16.77
C ALA A 92 -4.64 26.24 -15.28
N GLU A 93 -3.66 26.90 -14.67
CA GLU A 93 -3.51 26.96 -13.22
C GLU A 93 -4.70 27.66 -12.59
N TYR A 94 -4.90 27.46 -11.27
CA TYR A 94 -6.00 28.08 -10.55
C TYR A 94 -6.04 29.61 -10.78
N SER A 95 -7.20 30.08 -11.21
CA SER A 95 -7.51 31.51 -11.30
C SER A 95 -8.99 31.76 -11.03
N GLN A 96 -9.33 32.95 -10.48
CA GLN A 96 -10.70 33.37 -10.33
C GLN A 96 -11.40 33.63 -11.68
N ASP A 97 -10.63 33.90 -12.73
CA ASP A 97 -11.12 34.14 -14.09
C ASP A 97 -11.42 32.85 -14.86
N ASN A 98 -11.01 31.70 -14.35
CA ASN A 98 -11.30 30.43 -14.99
C ASN A 98 -12.80 30.12 -14.96
N VAL A 99 -13.30 29.50 -16.02
CA VAL A 99 -14.70 29.13 -16.19
C VAL A 99 -14.88 27.60 -16.13
N PRO A 100 -16.07 27.12 -15.76
CA PRO A 100 -16.36 25.68 -15.81
C PRO A 100 -16.12 25.12 -17.19
N LEU A 101 -15.35 24.00 -17.26
CA LEU A 101 -15.07 23.31 -18.51
C LEU A 101 -16.38 22.86 -19.18
N GLN A 102 -16.58 23.26 -20.41
CA GLN A 102 -17.71 22.82 -21.23
C GLN A 102 -17.32 21.51 -21.93
N THR A 103 -18.04 20.43 -21.65
CA THR A 103 -17.82 19.14 -22.30
C THR A 103 -18.81 18.96 -23.46
N PRO A 104 -18.39 18.36 -24.59
CA PRO A 104 -19.28 18.12 -25.73
C PRO A 104 -20.40 17.12 -25.42
N LYS A 105 -20.20 16.26 -24.43
CA LYS A 105 -21.18 15.28 -23.95
C LYS A 105 -21.12 15.13 -22.44
N TYR A 106 -22.22 14.78 -21.84
CA TYR A 106 -22.34 14.46 -20.42
C TYR A 106 -23.31 13.28 -20.22
N LEU A 107 -23.19 12.61 -19.10
CA LEU A 107 -24.12 11.56 -18.67
C LEU A 107 -25.25 12.21 -17.86
N SER A 108 -26.49 11.90 -18.20
CA SER A 108 -27.65 12.36 -17.42
C SER A 108 -27.72 11.63 -16.08
N ILE A 109 -28.01 12.35 -15.02
CA ILE A 109 -28.27 11.76 -13.71
C ILE A 109 -29.73 11.26 -13.69
N SER A 110 -29.91 9.98 -13.49
CA SER A 110 -31.24 9.37 -13.35
C SER A 110 -31.56 9.16 -11.87
N ILE A 111 -32.74 9.59 -11.45
CA ILE A 111 -33.32 9.32 -10.12
C ILE A 111 -34.41 8.25 -10.19
N LYS A 112 -34.61 7.61 -11.36
CA LYS A 112 -35.68 6.62 -11.59
C LYS A 112 -35.49 5.34 -10.78
N GLY A 113 -34.29 5.06 -10.26
CA GLY A 113 -33.91 3.79 -9.65
C GLY A 113 -33.64 2.72 -10.71
N LEU A 114 -33.34 1.51 -10.23
CA LEU A 114 -33.01 0.36 -11.06
C LEU A 114 -34.10 -0.72 -10.91
N GLN A 115 -34.30 -1.47 -11.98
CA GLN A 115 -35.17 -2.65 -12.00
C GLN A 115 -34.35 -3.91 -12.24
N GLU A 116 -34.92 -5.06 -11.91
CA GLU A 116 -34.27 -6.33 -12.20
C GLU A 116 -34.07 -6.49 -13.71
N ASN A 117 -32.90 -6.96 -14.11
CA ASN A 117 -32.41 -7.07 -15.48
C ASN A 117 -31.98 -5.75 -16.16
N ASP A 118 -32.10 -4.60 -15.52
CA ASP A 118 -31.53 -3.38 -16.08
C ASP A 118 -30.03 -3.55 -16.32
N TYR A 119 -29.54 -2.98 -17.42
CA TYR A 119 -28.10 -2.94 -17.70
C TYR A 119 -27.43 -1.91 -16.78
N ALA A 120 -26.32 -2.30 -16.19
CA ALA A 120 -25.50 -1.42 -15.39
C ALA A 120 -24.03 -1.58 -15.72
N MET A 121 -23.27 -0.49 -15.63
CA MET A 121 -21.82 -0.50 -15.85
C MET A 121 -21.10 0.47 -14.93
N ILE A 122 -19.83 0.16 -14.68
CA ILE A 122 -18.90 1.01 -13.96
C ILE A 122 -17.69 1.28 -14.85
N MET A 123 -17.35 2.53 -15.05
CA MET A 123 -16.09 2.96 -15.63
C MET A 123 -15.20 3.53 -14.52
N GLY A 124 -13.98 3.05 -14.40
CA GLY A 124 -13.11 3.50 -13.32
C GLY A 124 -11.65 3.14 -13.55
N PHE A 125 -10.83 3.53 -12.59
CA PHE A 125 -9.38 3.41 -12.65
C PHE A 125 -8.87 2.51 -11.51
N PRO A 126 -9.06 1.18 -11.58
CA PRO A 126 -8.60 0.27 -10.54
C PRO A 126 -7.08 0.32 -10.41
N GLY A 127 -6.60 0.32 -9.17
CA GLY A 127 -5.19 0.51 -8.87
C GLY A 127 -4.32 -0.68 -9.25
N ARG A 128 -4.60 -1.84 -8.68
CA ARG A 128 -3.76 -3.03 -8.84
C ARG A 128 -4.58 -4.32 -8.65
N THR A 129 -4.33 -5.28 -9.52
CA THR A 129 -4.75 -6.69 -9.39
C THR A 129 -3.55 -7.61 -9.63
N SER A 130 -3.69 -8.88 -9.27
CA SER A 130 -2.65 -9.90 -9.45
C SER A 130 -3.30 -11.21 -9.91
N ARG A 131 -3.92 -11.17 -11.11
CA ARG A 131 -4.73 -12.28 -11.64
C ARG A 131 -3.91 -13.46 -12.13
N TYR A 132 -2.69 -13.16 -12.60
CA TYR A 132 -1.84 -14.12 -13.28
C TYR A 132 -0.80 -14.78 -12.38
N LEU A 133 -0.92 -14.62 -11.04
CA LEU A 133 -0.06 -15.31 -10.09
C LEU A 133 -0.16 -16.82 -10.29
N THR A 134 0.97 -17.51 -10.15
CA THR A 134 1.02 -18.97 -10.06
C THR A 134 0.42 -19.46 -8.73
N ARG A 135 0.18 -20.75 -8.63
CA ARG A 135 -0.31 -21.38 -7.39
C ARG A 135 0.64 -21.12 -6.22
N SER A 136 1.95 -21.23 -6.44
CA SER A 136 2.96 -20.98 -5.40
C SER A 136 2.95 -19.54 -4.92
N GLU A 137 2.79 -18.56 -5.83
CA GLU A 137 2.69 -17.14 -5.50
C GLU A 137 1.40 -16.82 -4.74
N VAL A 138 0.25 -17.40 -5.12
CA VAL A 138 -1.00 -17.26 -4.36
C VAL A 138 -0.83 -17.79 -2.94
N LYS A 139 -0.14 -18.93 -2.78
CA LYS A 139 0.16 -19.52 -1.47
C LYS A 139 1.11 -18.63 -0.65
N GLU A 140 2.14 -18.05 -1.26
CA GLU A 140 3.02 -17.07 -0.62
C GLU A 140 2.23 -15.86 -0.15
N ARG A 141 1.35 -15.30 -1.00
CA ARG A 141 0.48 -14.17 -0.66
C ARG A 141 -0.38 -14.46 0.56
N MET A 142 -0.98 -15.65 0.65
CA MET A 142 -1.80 -16.05 1.80
C MET A 142 -0.98 -16.20 3.08
N GLU A 143 0.11 -16.95 3.02
CA GLU A 143 0.83 -17.46 4.19
C GLU A 143 1.93 -16.50 4.69
N ALA A 144 2.46 -15.66 3.82
CA ALA A 144 3.45 -14.65 4.17
C ALA A 144 2.81 -13.27 4.31
N ASP A 145 2.37 -12.66 3.19
CA ASP A 145 1.93 -11.27 3.17
C ASP A 145 0.65 -11.05 3.99
N ASN A 146 -0.43 -11.74 3.62
CA ASN A 146 -1.72 -11.56 4.26
C ASN A 146 -1.68 -11.97 5.74
N GLN A 147 -0.96 -13.04 6.08
CA GLN A 147 -0.90 -13.50 7.46
C GLN A 147 -0.15 -12.52 8.36
N ALA A 148 0.94 -11.92 7.90
CA ALA A 148 1.65 -10.88 8.66
C ALA A 148 0.78 -9.64 8.87
N MET A 149 0.02 -9.20 7.85
CA MET A 149 -0.93 -8.10 7.97
C MET A 149 -2.04 -8.42 8.97
N ILE A 150 -2.61 -9.64 8.92
CA ILE A 150 -3.67 -10.07 9.84
C ILE A 150 -3.16 -10.03 11.28
N ASP A 151 -2.01 -10.60 11.54
CA ASP A 151 -1.45 -10.72 12.88
C ASP A 151 -1.06 -9.35 13.47
N MET A 152 -0.23 -8.59 12.76
CA MET A 152 0.34 -7.36 13.31
C MET A 152 -0.68 -6.21 13.34
N ARG A 153 -1.47 -6.04 12.28
CA ARG A 153 -2.51 -5.02 12.27
C ARG A 153 -3.63 -5.34 13.25
N GLY A 154 -3.96 -6.61 13.49
CA GLY A 154 -4.92 -7.02 14.51
C GLY A 154 -4.51 -6.51 15.89
N VAL A 155 -3.27 -6.76 16.31
CA VAL A 155 -2.72 -6.26 17.58
C VAL A 155 -2.78 -4.74 17.66
N ARG A 156 -2.36 -4.04 16.60
CA ARG A 156 -2.41 -2.57 16.55
C ARG A 156 -3.83 -2.03 16.69
N LEU A 157 -4.76 -2.59 15.93
CA LEU A 157 -6.17 -2.17 15.93
C LEU A 157 -6.85 -2.34 17.28
N ASP A 158 -6.53 -3.41 18.03
CA ASP A 158 -7.07 -3.62 19.36
C ASP A 158 -6.61 -2.55 20.34
N VAL A 159 -5.32 -2.17 20.29
CA VAL A 159 -4.80 -1.06 21.10
C VAL A 159 -5.46 0.25 20.70
N LEU A 160 -5.46 0.59 19.40
CA LEU A 160 -6.07 1.83 18.92
C LEU A 160 -7.54 1.95 19.31
N ARG A 161 -8.32 0.87 19.15
CA ARG A 161 -9.74 0.84 19.52
C ARG A 161 -9.96 1.15 21.00
N LYS A 162 -9.13 0.59 21.88
CA LYS A 162 -9.20 0.86 23.32
C LYS A 162 -9.02 2.36 23.62
N TYR A 163 -8.00 3.00 23.05
CA TYR A 163 -7.72 4.41 23.29
C TYR A 163 -8.73 5.34 22.61
N MET A 164 -9.17 5.01 21.40
CA MET A 164 -10.20 5.77 20.67
C MET A 164 -11.56 5.73 21.38
N ASN A 165 -11.91 4.62 22.03
CA ASN A 165 -13.13 4.52 22.81
C ASN A 165 -13.05 5.30 24.15
N ALA A 166 -11.86 5.53 24.67
CA ALA A 166 -11.64 6.25 25.91
C ALA A 166 -11.57 7.78 25.75
N SER A 167 -11.32 8.28 24.54
CA SER A 167 -11.08 9.71 24.29
C SER A 167 -11.54 10.14 22.89
N ASP A 168 -12.42 11.14 22.83
CA ASP A 168 -12.86 11.76 21.56
C ASP A 168 -11.69 12.43 20.83
N LYS A 169 -10.77 13.05 21.57
CA LYS A 169 -9.54 13.61 20.98
C LYS A 169 -8.75 12.53 20.25
N THR A 170 -8.47 11.42 20.93
CA THR A 170 -7.73 10.30 20.33
C THR A 170 -8.50 9.68 19.17
N ARG A 171 -9.81 9.58 19.28
CA ARG A 171 -10.67 9.06 18.20
C ARG A 171 -10.53 9.91 16.93
N ILE A 172 -10.49 11.24 17.04
CA ILE A 172 -10.30 12.13 15.91
C ILE A 172 -8.89 12.01 15.34
N GLN A 173 -7.85 12.03 16.19
CA GLN A 173 -6.44 11.92 15.78
C GLN A 173 -6.15 10.62 15.03
N TYR A 174 -6.70 9.50 15.49
CA TYR A 174 -6.39 8.17 14.95
C TYR A 174 -7.40 7.64 13.94
N ALA A 175 -8.49 8.34 13.67
CA ALA A 175 -9.55 7.88 12.75
C ALA A 175 -9.02 7.40 11.40
N ASN A 176 -8.19 8.20 10.72
CA ASN A 176 -7.62 7.85 9.42
C ASN A 176 -6.60 6.70 9.52
N LYS A 177 -5.76 6.69 10.55
CA LYS A 177 -4.76 5.63 10.80
C LYS A 177 -5.45 4.30 11.09
N PHE A 178 -6.53 4.33 11.88
CA PHE A 178 -7.34 3.16 12.18
C PHE A 178 -8.04 2.63 10.93
N ALA A 179 -8.72 3.50 10.17
CA ALA A 179 -9.41 3.12 8.95
C ALA A 179 -8.45 2.52 7.91
N GLY A 180 -7.30 3.14 7.68
CA GLY A 180 -6.27 2.62 6.78
C GLY A 180 -5.74 1.25 7.21
N SER A 181 -5.43 1.07 8.51
CA SER A 181 -4.97 -0.22 9.04
C SER A 181 -6.04 -1.29 8.93
N SER A 182 -7.29 -0.97 9.33
CA SER A 182 -8.46 -1.85 9.27
C SER A 182 -8.79 -2.29 7.85
N ASN A 183 -8.68 -1.38 6.88
CA ASN A 183 -8.94 -1.67 5.46
C ASN A 183 -8.07 -2.83 4.95
N TYR A 184 -6.77 -2.78 5.14
CA TYR A 184 -5.86 -3.86 4.72
C TYR A 184 -6.04 -5.12 5.56
N TRP A 185 -6.26 -4.99 6.87
CA TRP A 185 -6.51 -6.12 7.77
C TRP A 185 -7.72 -6.93 7.33
N LYS A 186 -8.86 -6.27 7.10
CA LYS A 186 -10.09 -6.92 6.63
C LYS A 186 -9.96 -7.48 5.22
N ASN A 187 -9.28 -6.75 4.32
CA ASN A 187 -9.00 -7.25 2.97
C ASN A 187 -8.20 -8.55 3.01
N SER A 188 -7.14 -8.62 3.83
CA SER A 188 -6.30 -9.82 3.95
C SER A 188 -7.07 -11.01 4.49
N ILE A 189 -7.91 -10.82 5.51
CA ILE A 189 -8.80 -11.87 6.05
C ILE A 189 -9.77 -12.34 4.97
N GLY A 190 -10.47 -11.40 4.31
CA GLY A 190 -11.44 -11.71 3.26
C GLY A 190 -10.82 -12.39 2.05
N MET A 191 -9.61 -11.95 1.65
CA MET A 191 -8.86 -12.55 0.54
C MET A 191 -8.48 -14.00 0.86
N ASN A 192 -7.90 -14.27 2.03
CA ASN A 192 -7.55 -15.65 2.42
C ASN A 192 -8.76 -16.56 2.45
N LYS A 193 -9.88 -16.06 3.00
CA LYS A 193 -11.15 -16.80 3.00
C LYS A 193 -11.64 -17.06 1.58
N ALA A 194 -11.66 -16.05 0.71
CA ALA A 194 -12.13 -16.19 -0.67
C ALA A 194 -11.26 -17.14 -1.49
N ILE A 195 -9.93 -17.15 -1.31
CA ILE A 195 -9.01 -18.08 -1.98
C ILE A 195 -9.34 -19.53 -1.60
N ILE A 196 -9.67 -19.78 -0.33
CA ILE A 196 -10.05 -21.11 0.17
C ILE A 196 -11.45 -21.51 -0.32
N ASP A 197 -12.44 -20.65 -0.10
CA ASP A 197 -13.84 -20.95 -0.41
C ASP A 197 -14.09 -21.21 -1.91
N ASN A 198 -13.30 -20.57 -2.78
CA ASN A 198 -13.43 -20.71 -4.23
C ASN A 198 -12.39 -21.66 -4.84
N ASP A 199 -11.65 -22.41 -4.04
CA ASP A 199 -10.58 -23.31 -4.49
C ASP A 199 -9.67 -22.68 -5.57
N VAL A 200 -9.21 -21.46 -5.28
CA VAL A 200 -8.32 -20.73 -6.21
C VAL A 200 -7.02 -21.51 -6.44
N LEU A 201 -6.49 -22.19 -5.41
CA LEU A 201 -5.27 -22.98 -5.53
C LEU A 201 -5.46 -24.19 -6.44
N GLY A 202 -6.61 -24.86 -6.40
CA GLY A 202 -6.96 -25.94 -7.34
C GLY A 202 -7.12 -25.44 -8.76
N THR A 203 -7.83 -24.33 -8.94
CA THR A 203 -7.99 -23.68 -10.25
C THR A 203 -6.63 -23.31 -10.87
N LYS A 204 -5.70 -22.77 -10.08
CA LYS A 204 -4.35 -22.46 -10.54
C LYS A 204 -3.55 -23.71 -10.90
N ALA A 205 -3.64 -24.76 -10.10
CA ALA A 205 -2.97 -26.04 -10.39
C ALA A 205 -3.42 -26.62 -11.74
N GLU A 206 -4.71 -26.60 -12.03
CA GLU A 206 -5.25 -27.06 -13.33
C GLU A 206 -4.78 -26.18 -14.49
N GLN A 207 -4.72 -24.86 -14.29
CA GLN A 207 -4.19 -23.93 -15.29
C GLN A 207 -2.71 -24.21 -15.58
N GLU A 208 -1.90 -24.43 -14.54
CA GLU A 208 -0.47 -24.73 -14.66
C GLU A 208 -0.21 -26.07 -15.33
N LYS A 209 -1.02 -27.08 -15.03
CA LYS A 209 -0.97 -28.38 -15.72
C LYS A 209 -1.22 -28.22 -17.23
N LYS A 210 -2.24 -27.49 -17.61
CA LYS A 210 -2.53 -27.18 -19.03
C LYS A 210 -1.40 -26.38 -19.67
N PHE A 211 -0.83 -25.43 -18.93
CA PHE A 211 0.33 -24.67 -19.39
C PHE A 211 1.55 -25.56 -19.64
N ALA A 212 1.86 -26.49 -18.73
CA ALA A 212 2.96 -27.42 -18.89
C ALA A 212 2.80 -28.33 -20.13
N GLU A 213 1.56 -28.77 -20.42
CA GLU A 213 1.26 -29.51 -21.64
C GLU A 213 1.46 -28.67 -22.91
N PHE A 214 1.00 -27.42 -22.90
CA PHE A 214 1.20 -26.46 -24.01
C PHE A 214 2.68 -26.14 -24.21
N ALA A 215 3.46 -26.06 -23.15
CA ALA A 215 4.87 -25.68 -23.15
C ALA A 215 5.82 -26.76 -23.68
N LYS A 216 5.37 -28.02 -23.78
CA LYS A 216 6.20 -29.14 -24.27
C LYS A 216 6.78 -28.85 -25.66
N GLY A 217 8.11 -28.93 -25.77
CA GLY A 217 8.84 -28.67 -27.00
C GLY A 217 8.90 -27.19 -27.41
N LYS A 218 8.54 -26.26 -26.51
CA LYS A 218 8.67 -24.82 -26.72
C LYS A 218 9.67 -24.24 -25.70
N PRO A 219 10.94 -24.06 -26.09
CA PRO A 219 12.02 -23.68 -25.15
C PRO A 219 11.74 -22.40 -24.38
N GLU A 220 10.97 -21.47 -24.94
CA GLU A 220 10.58 -20.20 -24.33
C GLU A 220 9.58 -20.35 -23.18
N TYR A 221 8.88 -21.49 -23.06
CA TYR A 221 7.85 -21.75 -22.05
C TYR A 221 8.15 -22.97 -21.17
N GLU A 222 8.97 -23.90 -21.65
CA GLU A 222 9.24 -25.15 -20.97
C GLU A 222 9.93 -24.92 -19.62
N GLY A 223 9.38 -25.47 -18.55
CA GLY A 223 9.90 -25.35 -17.19
C GLY A 223 9.75 -23.94 -16.56
N VAL A 224 9.00 -23.02 -17.17
CA VAL A 224 8.82 -21.65 -16.62
C VAL A 224 8.12 -21.69 -15.27
N VAL A 225 7.05 -22.47 -15.11
CA VAL A 225 6.31 -22.59 -13.83
C VAL A 225 7.19 -23.24 -12.77
N ASP A 226 7.92 -24.33 -13.09
CA ASP A 226 8.82 -24.97 -12.15
C ASP A 226 9.93 -24.04 -11.66
N LYS A 227 10.44 -23.18 -12.54
CA LYS A 227 11.44 -22.15 -12.16
C LYS A 227 10.83 -21.10 -11.23
N ILE A 228 9.61 -20.62 -11.51
CA ILE A 228 8.89 -19.72 -10.62
C ILE A 228 8.70 -20.38 -9.26
N ASP A 229 8.19 -21.61 -9.21
CA ASP A 229 7.97 -22.38 -7.97
C ASP A 229 9.26 -22.55 -7.16
N GLY A 230 10.38 -22.86 -7.84
CA GLY A 230 11.69 -22.96 -7.22
C GLY A 230 12.19 -21.65 -6.60
N ILE A 231 11.91 -20.51 -7.22
CA ILE A 231 12.22 -19.19 -6.68
C ILE A 231 11.31 -18.88 -5.48
N ILE A 232 10.01 -19.10 -5.62
CA ILE A 232 9.03 -18.84 -4.55
C ILE A 232 9.32 -19.70 -3.31
N ALA A 233 9.68 -20.95 -3.50
CA ALA A 233 10.05 -21.83 -2.37
C ALA A 233 11.22 -21.28 -1.54
N LYS A 234 12.21 -20.65 -2.18
CA LYS A 234 13.35 -20.00 -1.52
C LYS A 234 12.98 -18.64 -0.95
N ARG A 235 12.17 -17.85 -1.66
CA ARG A 235 11.81 -16.49 -1.31
C ARG A 235 10.81 -16.43 -0.16
N LYS A 236 9.83 -17.31 -0.12
CA LYS A 236 8.71 -17.27 0.83
C LYS A 236 9.12 -17.09 2.31
N PRO A 237 10.15 -17.79 2.85
CA PRO A 237 10.60 -17.54 4.22
C PRO A 237 11.12 -16.13 4.43
N VAL A 238 11.86 -15.59 3.45
CA VAL A 238 12.43 -14.24 3.48
C VAL A 238 11.31 -13.18 3.34
N SER A 239 10.37 -13.40 2.42
CA SER A 239 9.19 -12.56 2.24
C SER A 239 8.34 -12.51 3.53
N ARG A 240 8.09 -13.66 4.16
CA ARG A 240 7.40 -13.75 5.44
C ARG A 240 8.12 -12.93 6.53
N GLN A 241 9.42 -13.09 6.67
CA GLN A 241 10.21 -12.31 7.63
C GLN A 241 10.09 -10.81 7.34
N LEU A 242 10.24 -10.40 6.08
CA LEU A 242 10.15 -9.00 5.66
C LEU A 242 8.79 -8.39 6.02
N GLU A 243 7.70 -9.07 5.69
CA GLU A 243 6.35 -8.58 5.94
C GLU A 243 6.06 -8.42 7.44
N TYR A 244 6.46 -9.39 8.29
CA TYR A 244 6.32 -9.25 9.73
C TYR A 244 7.14 -8.07 10.29
N LEU A 245 8.38 -7.93 9.86
CA LEU A 245 9.23 -6.81 10.28
C LEU A 245 8.66 -5.46 9.82
N TYR A 246 8.18 -5.38 8.59
CA TYR A 246 7.60 -4.17 8.04
C TYR A 246 6.30 -3.78 8.75
N GLU A 247 5.35 -4.70 8.86
CA GLU A 247 4.05 -4.45 9.49
C GLU A 247 4.18 -4.08 10.98
N ALA A 248 5.09 -4.74 11.70
CA ALA A 248 5.29 -4.47 13.11
C ALA A 248 6.09 -3.18 13.37
N LEU A 249 7.22 -3.01 12.70
CA LEU A 249 8.20 -1.99 13.08
C LEU A 249 8.11 -0.70 12.26
N SER A 250 7.54 -0.75 11.05
CA SER A 250 7.36 0.42 10.20
C SER A 250 5.89 0.77 9.99
N GLY A 251 5.01 -0.22 9.99
CA GLY A 251 3.58 -0.03 9.81
C GLY A 251 2.82 0.27 11.09
N ALA A 252 3.27 -0.25 12.26
CA ALA A 252 2.56 -0.10 13.52
C ALA A 252 3.14 0.98 14.44
N ILE A 253 4.46 1.00 14.66
CA ILE A 253 5.14 1.93 15.58
C ILE A 253 5.54 3.19 14.81
N GLU A 254 5.05 4.35 15.29
CA GLU A 254 5.29 5.65 14.65
C GLU A 254 6.57 6.31 15.15
N PHE A 255 6.91 6.11 16.44
CA PHE A 255 8.08 6.72 17.07
C PHE A 255 9.39 6.07 16.60
N GLY A 256 10.39 6.92 16.42
CA GLY A 256 11.74 6.50 16.08
C GLY A 256 12.67 7.71 15.95
N SER A 257 13.92 7.45 15.62
CA SER A 257 14.92 8.48 15.37
C SER A 257 15.44 8.42 13.93
N PRO A 258 15.69 9.56 13.28
CA PRO A 258 16.36 9.61 11.98
C PRO A 258 17.85 9.34 12.17
N TYR A 259 18.23 8.09 12.43
CA TYR A 259 19.60 7.73 12.82
C TYR A 259 20.67 8.26 11.84
N MET A 260 20.36 8.37 10.52
CA MET A 260 21.28 8.95 9.54
C MET A 260 21.53 10.44 9.79
N VAL A 261 20.51 11.20 10.22
CA VAL A 261 20.68 12.60 10.63
C VAL A 261 21.49 12.69 11.92
N MET A 262 21.25 11.76 12.85
CA MET A 262 22.04 11.66 14.08
C MET A 262 23.51 11.33 13.79
N ASP A 263 23.78 10.47 12.82
CA ASP A 263 25.14 10.18 12.36
C ASP A 263 25.81 11.39 11.71
N ASN A 264 25.07 12.14 10.88
CA ASN A 264 25.59 13.39 10.32
C ASN A 264 25.95 14.40 11.40
N ILE A 265 25.12 14.52 12.46
CA ILE A 265 25.44 15.37 13.63
C ILE A 265 26.69 14.84 14.35
N LYS A 266 26.80 13.52 14.53
CA LYS A 266 27.99 12.89 15.14
C LYS A 266 29.25 13.23 14.34
N THR A 267 29.24 12.98 13.03
CA THR A 267 30.35 13.29 12.12
C THR A 267 30.71 14.77 12.16
N ALA A 268 29.71 15.66 12.12
CA ALA A 268 29.94 17.11 12.19
C ALA A 268 30.63 17.54 13.48
N LEU A 269 30.29 16.91 14.62
CA LEU A 269 30.92 17.17 15.91
C LEU A 269 32.37 16.63 15.96
N GLU A 270 32.63 15.45 15.43
CA GLU A 270 33.95 14.82 15.39
C GLU A 270 34.90 15.58 14.45
N GLU A 271 34.43 16.04 13.30
CA GLU A 271 35.17 16.76 12.27
C GLU A 271 35.20 18.29 12.50
N ARG A 272 34.46 18.81 13.50
CA ARG A 272 34.25 20.25 13.75
C ARG A 272 33.72 21.00 12.52
N ASN A 273 32.75 20.36 11.83
CA ASN A 273 32.11 20.91 10.63
C ASN A 273 30.81 21.64 10.99
N ASP A 274 30.91 22.96 11.22
CA ASP A 274 29.79 23.79 11.65
C ASP A 274 28.65 23.87 10.60
N SER A 275 28.99 23.83 9.30
CA SER A 275 28.02 23.86 8.22
C SER A 275 27.16 22.60 8.22
N LEU A 276 27.79 21.43 8.29
CA LEU A 276 27.10 20.13 8.37
C LEU A 276 26.27 20.04 9.66
N LEU A 277 26.81 20.52 10.79
CA LEU A 277 26.11 20.54 12.08
C LEU A 277 24.83 21.37 12.00
N THR A 278 24.92 22.57 11.42
CA THR A 278 23.79 23.49 11.28
C THR A 278 22.70 22.89 10.39
N ALA A 279 23.06 22.34 9.21
CA ALA A 279 22.12 21.69 8.31
C ALA A 279 21.45 20.47 8.93
N SER A 280 22.23 19.61 9.60
CA SER A 280 21.69 18.41 10.23
C SER A 280 20.79 18.72 11.44
N LYS A 281 21.07 19.77 12.19
CA LYS A 281 20.19 20.24 13.27
C LYS A 281 18.85 20.75 12.73
N ALA A 282 18.86 21.52 11.62
CA ALA A 282 17.63 21.98 10.98
C ALA A 282 16.79 20.78 10.50
N GLN A 283 17.41 19.81 9.86
CA GLN A 283 16.73 18.57 9.44
C GLN A 283 16.17 17.78 10.64
N LEU A 284 16.91 17.72 11.75
CA LEU A 284 16.43 17.03 12.96
C LEU A 284 15.21 17.73 13.56
N GLU A 285 15.13 19.05 13.50
CA GLU A 285 13.96 19.81 13.95
C GLU A 285 12.74 19.57 13.08
N GLU A 286 12.91 19.49 11.76
CA GLU A 286 11.83 19.11 10.84
C GLU A 286 11.28 17.71 11.17
N VAL A 287 12.17 16.76 11.43
CA VAL A 287 11.77 15.39 11.80
C VAL A 287 11.04 15.39 13.15
N PHE A 288 11.54 16.11 14.16
CA PHE A 288 10.87 16.23 15.44
C PHE A 288 9.43 16.77 15.29
N ASN A 289 9.25 17.85 14.53
CA ASN A 289 7.94 18.43 14.26
C ASN A 289 7.03 17.49 13.44
N SER A 290 7.62 16.70 12.54
CA SER A 290 6.89 15.69 11.76
C SER A 290 6.38 14.54 12.63
N ILE A 291 7.17 14.07 13.59
CA ILE A 291 6.75 13.02 14.55
C ILE A 291 5.67 13.57 15.47
N HIS A 292 5.91 14.73 16.10
CA HIS A 292 5.01 15.33 17.08
C HIS A 292 3.94 16.22 16.46
N ASN A 293 3.36 15.77 15.33
CA ASN A 293 2.27 16.48 14.68
C ASN A 293 0.92 16.32 15.42
N LYS A 294 -0.11 17.04 14.97
CA LYS A 294 -1.44 17.04 15.58
C LYS A 294 -2.13 15.67 15.64
N ASP A 295 -1.73 14.75 14.76
CA ASP A 295 -2.34 13.42 14.60
C ASP A 295 -1.48 12.33 15.30
N TYR A 296 -0.54 12.72 16.14
CA TYR A 296 0.30 11.83 16.96
C TYR A 296 -0.06 11.94 18.45
N ASP A 297 -0.14 10.80 19.09
CA ASP A 297 -0.30 10.69 20.55
C ASP A 297 0.77 9.73 21.10
N HIS A 298 1.63 10.26 21.92
CA HIS A 298 2.81 9.57 22.46
C HIS A 298 2.44 8.34 23.30
N GLU A 299 1.38 8.43 24.09
CA GLU A 299 0.94 7.34 24.96
C GLU A 299 0.23 6.22 24.17
N VAL A 300 -0.49 6.58 23.11
CA VAL A 300 -1.12 5.61 22.22
C VAL A 300 -0.04 4.81 21.48
N ASP A 301 0.96 5.49 20.91
CA ASP A 301 2.04 4.83 20.17
C ASP A 301 2.93 4.00 21.10
N ARG A 302 3.22 4.48 22.32
CA ARG A 302 3.88 3.70 23.38
C ARG A 302 3.12 2.40 23.68
N ALA A 303 1.80 2.48 23.83
CA ALA A 303 0.99 1.30 24.09
C ALA A 303 0.99 0.33 22.88
N VAL A 304 0.99 0.84 21.65
CA VAL A 304 1.14 0.03 20.45
C VAL A 304 2.50 -0.68 20.47
N ALA A 305 3.60 0.03 20.75
CA ALA A 305 4.94 -0.56 20.81
C ALA A 305 5.02 -1.68 21.87
N LYS A 306 4.44 -1.47 23.07
CA LYS A 306 4.37 -2.49 24.13
C LYS A 306 3.62 -3.75 23.72
N ALA A 307 2.62 -3.63 22.85
CA ALA A 307 1.86 -4.78 22.36
C ALA A 307 2.54 -5.45 21.15
N ILE A 308 3.08 -4.67 20.22
CA ILE A 308 3.64 -5.16 18.95
C ILE A 308 4.98 -5.90 19.14
N LEU A 309 5.89 -5.38 19.97
CA LEU A 309 7.23 -5.98 20.10
C LEU A 309 7.21 -7.42 20.60
N PRO A 310 6.48 -7.76 21.68
CA PRO A 310 6.36 -9.16 22.08
C PRO A 310 5.57 -10.01 21.07
N ALA A 311 4.56 -9.45 20.39
CA ALA A 311 3.82 -10.17 19.37
C ALA A 311 4.71 -10.54 18.17
N LEU A 312 5.58 -9.63 17.72
CA LEU A 312 6.55 -9.91 16.67
C LEU A 312 7.53 -11.02 17.07
N ALA A 313 8.03 -10.99 18.32
CA ALA A 313 8.93 -12.02 18.84
C ALA A 313 8.32 -13.43 18.91
N GLN A 314 6.99 -13.54 18.96
CA GLN A 314 6.29 -14.82 18.88
C GLN A 314 6.16 -15.36 17.44
N LYS A 315 6.34 -14.49 16.44
CA LYS A 315 6.13 -14.83 15.03
C LYS A 315 7.42 -15.10 14.26
N LEU A 316 8.53 -14.56 14.71
CA LEU A 316 9.84 -14.68 14.09
C LEU A 316 10.80 -15.40 15.03
N LYS A 317 11.77 -16.10 14.46
CA LYS A 317 12.85 -16.73 15.23
C LYS A 317 13.82 -15.66 15.72
N PRO A 318 14.59 -15.93 16.80
CA PRO A 318 15.55 -14.95 17.35
C PRO A 318 16.53 -14.37 16.32
N GLU A 319 17.03 -15.18 15.39
CA GLU A 319 17.95 -14.78 14.32
C GLU A 319 17.28 -13.93 13.22
N GLU A 320 15.97 -14.02 13.11
CA GLU A 320 15.17 -13.23 12.17
C GLU A 320 14.85 -11.81 12.70
N LEU A 321 14.99 -11.59 14.01
CA LEU A 321 14.70 -10.34 14.68
C LEU A 321 15.86 -9.32 14.57
N PRO A 322 15.59 -7.99 14.64
CA PRO A 322 16.63 -6.98 14.76
C PRO A 322 17.45 -7.11 16.05
N THR A 323 18.68 -6.62 16.03
CA THR A 323 19.62 -6.77 17.17
C THR A 323 19.17 -6.05 18.46
N PHE A 324 18.26 -5.08 18.38
CA PHE A 324 17.70 -4.46 19.58
C PHE A 324 16.93 -5.46 20.46
N TYR A 325 16.44 -6.59 19.92
CA TYR A 325 15.88 -7.68 20.73
C TYR A 325 16.90 -8.35 21.64
N LEU A 326 18.17 -8.39 21.23
CA LEU A 326 19.25 -8.82 22.12
C LEU A 326 19.44 -7.81 23.27
N THR A 327 19.32 -6.52 22.98
CA THR A 327 19.35 -5.47 24.02
C THR A 327 18.18 -5.61 24.99
N ILE A 328 16.97 -5.95 24.51
CA ILE A 328 15.82 -6.24 25.40
C ILE A 328 16.15 -7.42 26.31
N ARG A 329 16.68 -8.51 25.76
CA ARG A 329 17.07 -9.69 26.53
C ARG A 329 18.13 -9.38 27.58
N ASP A 330 19.22 -8.72 27.19
CA ASP A 330 20.44 -8.61 28.01
C ASP A 330 20.37 -7.45 28.98
N LYS A 331 19.97 -6.26 28.53
CA LYS A 331 19.88 -5.04 29.34
C LYS A 331 18.59 -4.95 30.15
N TYR A 332 17.45 -5.31 29.52
CA TYR A 332 16.12 -5.18 30.13
C TYR A 332 15.55 -6.51 30.63
N LYS A 333 16.38 -7.57 30.69
CA LYS A 333 16.02 -8.91 31.22
C LYS A 333 14.76 -9.51 30.56
N GLY A 334 14.54 -9.19 29.27
CA GLY A 334 13.40 -9.63 28.50
C GLY A 334 12.11 -8.82 28.74
N ASP A 335 12.16 -7.76 29.54
CA ASP A 335 10.99 -6.90 29.78
C ASP A 335 10.81 -5.87 28.67
N TYR A 336 9.87 -6.13 27.78
CA TYR A 336 9.51 -5.25 26.69
C TYR A 336 8.92 -3.92 27.16
N ASN A 337 8.20 -3.90 28.27
CA ASN A 337 7.58 -2.67 28.79
C ASN A 337 8.64 -1.70 29.26
N VAL A 338 9.62 -2.20 30.04
CA VAL A 338 10.74 -1.35 30.52
C VAL A 338 11.57 -0.83 29.36
N PHE A 339 11.83 -1.66 28.32
CA PHE A 339 12.52 -1.19 27.11
C PHE A 339 11.74 -0.08 26.40
N VAL A 340 10.45 -0.27 26.21
CA VAL A 340 9.60 0.73 25.53
C VAL A 340 9.51 2.00 26.37
N ASP A 341 9.39 1.91 27.69
CA ASP A 341 9.39 3.09 28.55
C ASP A 341 10.72 3.85 28.45
N ASP A 342 11.89 3.16 28.48
CA ASP A 342 13.19 3.81 28.24
C ASP A 342 13.26 4.49 26.86
N LEU A 343 12.73 3.83 25.82
CA LEU A 343 12.68 4.36 24.46
C LEU A 343 11.85 5.65 24.36
N TYR A 344 10.65 5.66 24.97
CA TYR A 344 9.70 6.76 24.88
C TYR A 344 9.94 7.90 25.89
N ASP A 345 10.63 7.65 26.99
CA ASP A 345 10.90 8.68 28.00
C ASP A 345 12.28 9.32 27.88
N ASN A 346 13.31 8.52 27.55
CA ASN A 346 14.70 8.95 27.63
C ASN A 346 15.37 9.30 26.29
N SER A 347 14.69 9.06 25.17
CA SER A 347 15.24 9.40 23.87
C SER A 347 15.27 10.92 23.62
N ILE A 348 16.19 11.35 22.78
CA ILE A 348 16.36 12.76 22.39
C ILE A 348 15.07 13.30 21.77
N LEU A 349 14.40 12.51 20.94
CA LEU A 349 13.16 12.89 20.27
C LEU A 349 11.89 12.56 21.07
N ALA A 350 11.98 12.07 22.30
CA ALA A 350 10.84 11.66 23.10
C ALA A 350 9.87 12.83 23.40
N ASN A 351 10.42 14.00 23.70
CA ASN A 351 9.66 15.20 24.04
C ASN A 351 10.47 16.47 23.77
N ARG A 352 9.78 17.63 23.79
CA ARG A 352 10.41 18.92 23.53
C ARG A 352 11.56 19.25 24.52
N THR A 353 11.43 18.84 25.76
CA THR A 353 12.48 19.11 26.80
C THR A 353 13.79 18.37 26.47
N ASN A 354 13.70 17.07 26.13
CA ASN A 354 14.87 16.28 25.76
C ASN A 354 15.49 16.81 24.47
N PHE A 355 14.65 17.12 23.50
CA PHE A 355 15.05 17.66 22.21
C PHE A 355 15.80 18.98 22.34
N ASP A 356 15.23 19.98 23.03
CA ASP A 356 15.84 21.30 23.23
C ASP A 356 17.17 21.21 24.00
N LYS A 357 17.24 20.34 25.00
CA LYS A 357 18.49 20.07 25.74
C LYS A 357 19.59 19.57 24.80
N PHE A 358 19.27 18.63 23.92
CA PHE A 358 20.21 18.12 22.93
C PHE A 358 20.59 19.21 21.92
N MET A 359 19.61 19.91 21.34
CA MET A 359 19.83 20.95 20.34
C MET A 359 20.69 22.09 20.84
N LYS A 360 20.58 22.43 22.15
CA LYS A 360 21.41 23.46 22.80
C LYS A 360 22.87 23.04 22.90
N LYS A 361 23.16 21.77 23.21
CA LYS A 361 24.51 21.25 23.38
C LYS A 361 24.60 19.80 22.90
N PRO A 362 24.64 19.57 21.58
CA PRO A 362 24.77 18.22 21.06
C PRO A 362 26.15 17.63 21.41
N THR A 363 26.18 16.34 21.71
CA THR A 363 27.41 15.61 21.99
C THR A 363 27.36 14.21 21.38
N VAL A 364 28.52 13.71 20.94
CA VAL A 364 28.65 12.33 20.43
C VAL A 364 28.11 11.32 21.44
N LYS A 365 28.48 11.49 22.73
CA LYS A 365 28.02 10.62 23.82
C LYS A 365 26.49 10.57 23.98
N ALA A 366 25.80 11.70 23.75
CA ALA A 366 24.33 11.73 23.82
C ALA A 366 23.71 10.92 22.69
N ILE A 367 24.25 11.02 21.47
CA ILE A 367 23.79 10.26 20.30
C ILE A 367 24.03 8.76 20.51
N GLU A 368 25.20 8.37 20.95
CA GLU A 368 25.58 6.97 21.18
C GLU A 368 24.76 6.29 22.29
N LYS A 369 24.23 7.06 23.21
CA LYS A 369 23.39 6.58 24.32
C LYS A 369 21.89 6.68 24.05
N ASP A 370 21.51 7.33 22.95
CA ASP A 370 20.10 7.56 22.64
C ASP A 370 19.37 6.25 22.28
N PRO A 371 18.36 5.85 23.09
CA PRO A 371 17.64 4.58 22.84
C PRO A 371 16.95 4.55 21.48
N ALA A 372 16.35 5.68 21.02
CA ALA A 372 15.64 5.74 19.75
C ALA A 372 16.59 5.63 18.56
N THR A 373 17.79 6.21 18.64
CA THR A 373 18.80 6.09 17.58
C THR A 373 19.28 4.65 17.46
N ALA A 374 19.56 3.97 18.59
CA ALA A 374 19.97 2.57 18.61
C ALA A 374 18.85 1.64 18.07
N TYR A 375 17.62 1.85 18.50
CA TYR A 375 16.43 1.12 18.02
C TYR A 375 16.24 1.28 16.51
N SER A 376 16.23 2.51 16.02
CA SER A 376 15.98 2.82 14.61
C SER A 376 17.08 2.30 13.70
N ARG A 377 18.35 2.38 14.13
CA ARG A 377 19.49 1.80 13.41
C ARG A 377 19.32 0.30 13.27
N SER A 378 19.15 -0.42 14.38
CA SER A 378 18.99 -1.88 14.39
C SER A 378 17.80 -2.35 13.55
N LYS A 379 16.65 -1.63 13.62
CA LYS A 379 15.48 -1.87 12.81
C LYS A 379 15.79 -1.78 11.31
N LEU A 380 16.38 -0.67 10.89
CA LEU A 380 16.62 -0.40 9.47
C LEU A 380 17.74 -1.26 8.88
N GLU A 381 18.78 -1.57 9.64
CA GLU A 381 19.83 -2.52 9.23
C GLU A 381 19.22 -3.90 8.92
N LYS A 382 18.37 -4.41 9.82
CA LYS A 382 17.70 -5.70 9.60
C LYS A 382 16.74 -5.66 8.41
N LEU A 383 15.90 -4.63 8.32
CA LEU A 383 14.97 -4.46 7.21
C LEU A 383 15.71 -4.39 5.86
N ASN A 384 16.77 -3.58 5.77
CA ASN A 384 17.53 -3.43 4.54
C ASN A 384 18.21 -4.75 4.14
N ALA A 385 18.77 -5.51 5.09
CA ALA A 385 19.38 -6.81 4.80
C ALA A 385 18.34 -7.77 4.19
N VAL A 386 17.15 -7.87 4.79
CA VAL A 386 16.07 -8.76 4.31
C VAL A 386 15.49 -8.28 2.98
N ILE A 387 15.36 -6.95 2.77
CA ILE A 387 14.93 -6.38 1.49
C ILE A 387 15.91 -6.75 0.37
N MET A 388 17.21 -6.63 0.62
CA MET A 388 18.24 -6.97 -0.37
C MET A 388 18.25 -8.46 -0.69
N GLU A 389 18.08 -9.33 0.30
CA GLU A 389 17.96 -10.77 0.11
C GLU A 389 16.70 -11.12 -0.69
N ASN A 390 15.54 -10.59 -0.32
CA ASN A 390 14.27 -10.79 -1.05
C ASN A 390 14.39 -10.35 -2.51
N ARG A 391 15.00 -9.19 -2.74
CA ARG A 391 15.23 -8.66 -4.09
C ARG A 391 16.16 -9.56 -4.90
N ALA A 392 17.26 -10.03 -4.30
CA ALA A 392 18.19 -10.92 -4.97
C ALA A 392 17.53 -12.24 -5.41
N LEU A 393 16.66 -12.81 -4.57
CA LEU A 393 15.88 -14.00 -4.89
C LEU A 393 14.83 -13.77 -5.98
N SER A 394 14.41 -12.53 -6.21
CA SER A 394 13.34 -12.18 -7.14
C SER A 394 13.84 -11.71 -8.52
N ASN A 395 15.13 -11.61 -8.75
CA ASN A 395 15.71 -11.00 -9.95
C ASN A 395 15.20 -11.59 -11.28
N ASP A 396 14.98 -12.88 -11.34
CA ASP A 396 14.57 -13.58 -12.57
C ASP A 396 13.03 -13.66 -12.74
N LEU A 397 12.27 -13.33 -11.68
CA LEU A 397 10.81 -13.50 -11.70
C LEU A 397 10.12 -12.67 -12.78
N ASP A 398 10.56 -11.44 -13.01
CA ASP A 398 9.95 -10.56 -14.01
C ASP A 398 10.00 -11.17 -15.43
N LEU A 399 11.13 -11.80 -15.77
CA LEU A 399 11.30 -12.46 -17.07
C LEU A 399 10.49 -13.73 -17.18
N LEU A 400 10.49 -14.55 -16.14
CA LEU A 400 9.70 -15.78 -16.07
C LEU A 400 8.20 -15.47 -16.11
N TYR A 401 7.77 -14.46 -15.36
CA TYR A 401 6.39 -14.01 -15.32
C TYR A 401 5.92 -13.46 -16.67
N LYS A 402 6.79 -12.70 -17.33
CA LYS A 402 6.53 -12.23 -18.70
C LYS A 402 6.34 -13.39 -19.68
N ALA A 403 7.18 -14.42 -19.60
CA ALA A 403 7.05 -15.62 -20.44
C ALA A 403 5.76 -16.39 -20.12
N TYR A 404 5.45 -16.61 -18.82
CA TYR A 404 4.24 -17.29 -18.38
C TYR A 404 2.97 -16.61 -18.89
N ILE A 405 2.84 -15.28 -18.70
CA ILE A 405 1.66 -14.53 -19.16
C ILE A 405 1.54 -14.53 -20.68
N ARG A 406 2.64 -14.46 -21.42
CA ARG A 406 2.63 -14.57 -22.88
C ARG A 406 2.11 -15.94 -23.31
N GLY A 407 2.63 -17.02 -22.71
CA GLY A 407 2.19 -18.37 -23.02
C GLY A 407 0.72 -18.62 -22.68
N LEU A 408 0.23 -18.09 -21.56
CA LEU A 408 -1.21 -18.15 -21.22
C LEU A 408 -2.07 -17.48 -22.31
N GLY A 409 -1.64 -16.35 -22.84
CA GLY A 409 -2.33 -15.66 -23.93
C GLY A 409 -2.35 -16.49 -25.25
N GLU A 410 -1.27 -17.19 -25.54
CA GLU A 410 -1.17 -18.05 -26.74
C GLU A 410 -1.98 -19.35 -26.62
N MET A 411 -2.19 -19.86 -25.42
CA MET A 411 -2.99 -21.06 -25.16
C MET A 411 -4.46 -20.92 -25.56
N LYS A 412 -4.95 -19.70 -25.78
CA LYS A 412 -6.37 -19.41 -26.06
C LYS A 412 -7.34 -20.05 -25.06
N LEU A 413 -6.89 -20.29 -23.84
CA LEU A 413 -7.79 -20.69 -22.76
C LEU A 413 -8.79 -19.57 -22.50
N PRO A 414 -9.94 -19.84 -21.88
CA PRO A 414 -10.80 -18.81 -21.32
C PRO A 414 -10.16 -18.20 -20.06
N VAL A 415 -8.92 -17.77 -20.21
CA VAL A 415 -8.25 -16.91 -19.22
C VAL A 415 -8.77 -15.50 -19.49
N PRO A 416 -8.98 -14.67 -18.46
CA PRO A 416 -9.34 -13.29 -18.67
C PRO A 416 -8.40 -12.66 -19.71
N SER A 417 -8.94 -12.22 -20.84
CA SER A 417 -8.15 -11.66 -21.95
C SER A 417 -7.69 -10.22 -21.68
N TYR A 418 -7.90 -9.70 -20.47
CA TYR A 418 -7.57 -8.34 -20.08
C TYR A 418 -6.41 -8.34 -19.05
N PRO A 419 -5.56 -7.29 -19.09
CA PRO A 419 -4.40 -7.19 -18.22
C PRO A 419 -4.78 -6.88 -16.78
N ASP A 420 -3.84 -7.10 -15.85
CA ASP A 420 -3.96 -6.61 -14.49
C ASP A 420 -4.18 -5.09 -14.45
N ALA A 421 -4.86 -4.63 -13.41
CA ALA A 421 -5.13 -3.22 -13.18
C ALA A 421 -3.82 -2.45 -12.93
N ASN A 422 -3.73 -1.25 -13.49
CA ASN A 422 -2.57 -0.37 -13.44
C ASN A 422 -2.94 1.12 -13.51
N PHE A 423 -4.05 1.50 -12.86
CA PHE A 423 -4.60 2.87 -12.89
C PHE A 423 -5.03 3.36 -14.27
N THR A 424 -5.25 2.48 -15.24
CA THR A 424 -5.88 2.84 -16.52
C THR A 424 -7.36 2.57 -16.49
N LEU A 425 -8.11 3.26 -17.37
CA LEU A 425 -9.56 3.15 -17.45
C LEU A 425 -9.99 1.71 -17.75
N ARG A 426 -10.91 1.19 -16.95
CA ARG A 426 -11.52 -0.13 -17.09
C ARG A 426 -13.03 -0.01 -17.08
N LEU A 427 -13.67 -0.95 -17.76
CA LEU A 427 -15.10 -1.09 -17.82
C LEU A 427 -15.51 -2.41 -17.19
N THR A 428 -16.45 -2.35 -16.26
CA THR A 428 -17.16 -3.51 -15.72
C THR A 428 -18.65 -3.32 -15.97
N TYR A 429 -19.36 -4.36 -16.42
CA TYR A 429 -20.76 -4.27 -16.75
C TYR A 429 -21.51 -5.56 -16.44
N GLY A 430 -22.84 -5.47 -16.31
CA GLY A 430 -23.72 -6.61 -16.06
C GLY A 430 -25.18 -6.18 -15.99
N ASN A 431 -26.03 -7.11 -15.55
CA ASN A 431 -27.42 -6.84 -15.31
C ASN A 431 -27.72 -6.87 -13.82
N VAL A 432 -28.64 -6.01 -13.41
CA VAL A 432 -29.17 -6.01 -12.05
C VAL A 432 -29.88 -7.34 -11.77
N LYS A 433 -29.51 -8.01 -10.68
CA LYS A 433 -30.10 -9.28 -10.26
C LYS A 433 -30.39 -9.27 -8.75
N SER A 434 -31.44 -9.97 -8.36
CA SER A 434 -31.67 -10.33 -6.96
C SER A 434 -30.73 -11.44 -6.50
N TYR A 435 -30.60 -11.64 -5.22
CA TYR A 435 -29.90 -12.76 -4.61
C TYR A 435 -30.63 -13.28 -3.38
N SER A 436 -30.35 -14.54 -3.03
CA SER A 436 -30.86 -15.16 -1.81
C SER A 436 -29.70 -15.37 -0.84
N PRO A 437 -29.62 -14.61 0.26
CA PRO A 437 -28.51 -14.71 1.21
C PRO A 437 -28.51 -16.03 1.98
N ARG A 438 -29.62 -16.72 2.03
CA ARG A 438 -29.85 -18.06 2.60
C ARG A 438 -31.19 -18.61 2.05
N ASP A 439 -31.43 -19.89 2.27
CA ASP A 439 -32.69 -20.52 1.87
C ASP A 439 -33.90 -19.78 2.45
N ALA A 440 -34.95 -19.67 1.63
CA ALA A 440 -36.23 -19.05 1.94
C ALA A 440 -36.21 -17.55 2.31
N VAL A 441 -35.15 -16.83 2.01
CA VAL A 441 -35.08 -15.36 2.19
C VAL A 441 -34.63 -14.71 0.89
N PRO A 442 -35.50 -14.57 -0.14
CA PRO A 442 -35.18 -13.79 -1.31
C PRO A 442 -35.06 -12.30 -0.92
N VAL A 443 -34.02 -11.65 -1.38
CA VAL A 443 -33.87 -10.19 -1.29
C VAL A 443 -34.18 -9.60 -2.64
N SER A 444 -35.24 -8.85 -2.74
CA SER A 444 -35.77 -8.26 -3.98
C SER A 444 -35.12 -6.92 -4.34
N TYR A 445 -33.92 -6.60 -3.87
CA TYR A 445 -33.24 -5.34 -4.19
C TYR A 445 -31.83 -5.52 -4.69
N THR A 446 -31.69 -5.07 -5.89
CA THR A 446 -30.71 -4.14 -6.47
C THR A 446 -29.34 -4.18 -5.81
N HIS A 447 -28.73 -5.35 -5.80
CA HIS A 447 -27.30 -5.39 -5.71
C HIS A 447 -26.79 -5.64 -7.12
N LEU A 448 -26.04 -4.67 -7.62
CA LEU A 448 -25.20 -4.88 -8.78
C LEU A 448 -24.24 -6.02 -8.43
N THR A 449 -24.65 -7.26 -8.73
CA THR A 449 -23.69 -8.34 -8.87
C THR A 449 -22.98 -8.10 -10.19
N LEU A 450 -22.19 -7.03 -10.21
CA LEU A 450 -21.13 -6.96 -11.20
C LEU A 450 -20.22 -8.12 -10.81
N PRO A 451 -19.97 -9.10 -11.68
CA PRO A 451 -18.88 -9.98 -11.42
C PRO A 451 -17.69 -9.06 -11.22
N THR A 452 -17.22 -8.98 -10.01
CA THR A 452 -15.89 -8.45 -9.74
C THR A 452 -14.99 -9.47 -10.42
N ILE A 453 -14.94 -9.37 -11.74
CA ILE A 453 -13.91 -9.98 -12.53
C ILE A 453 -12.70 -9.11 -12.19
N ALA A 454 -12.30 -9.30 -10.94
CA ALA A 454 -11.06 -8.80 -10.40
C ALA A 454 -9.95 -9.72 -10.82
#